data_635c3d0b0ada3cf81904c5a8f2823b49
#
_entry.id   635c3d0b0ada3cf81904c5a8f2823b49
#
_cell.length_a   1.000
_cell.length_b   1.000
_cell.length_c   1.000
_cell.angle_alpha   90.00
_cell.angle_beta   90.00
_cell.angle_gamma   90.00
#
_symmetry.space_group_name_H-M   'P 1'
#
loop_
_entity.id
_entity.type
_entity.pdbx_description
1 polymer ?
#
loop_
_entity_poly.entity_id
_entity_poly.type
_entity_poly.pdbx_seq_one_letter_code
_entity_poly.pdbx_strand_id
1 'polypeptide(L)'
;REGLQSVYQVVNDTPTGSCAVVITGHDRSLCTNLGAAEKFDKSHLDSQEAKAAIEAAKFFYIGGFFLTHGVESALIVAKHAKETGKPFAFNLSAPFIPQFFKSQVDQVMPYAELVIGNESEAEAWAKASGMETNDLSSIAQKIADSPSEVSKPRTVLITHGAESTIRAVQGQSSVITHPTPKIDAANIVDTNGAGDAFAGGVIAGLIMGKSMEEAVDVGHRLGGMCIGQVGPVLKFPKENVL
;
A
#
# COMPACT_ATOMS: atom_id res chain seq x y z
N ARG A 1 -16.47 11.66 8.93
CA ARG A 1 -16.03 13.07 8.86
C ARG A 1 -15.41 13.40 7.50
N GLU A 2 -14.75 12.42 6.86
CA GLU A 2 -14.03 12.64 5.59
C GLU A 2 -14.90 12.39 4.34
N GLY A 3 -16.18 12.09 4.49
CA GLY A 3 -17.10 11.82 3.38
C GLY A 3 -16.88 10.45 2.71
N LEU A 4 -16.21 9.52 3.39
CA LEU A 4 -16.00 8.17 2.90
C LEU A 4 -17.26 7.33 3.11
N GLN A 5 -17.62 6.55 2.08
CA GLN A 5 -18.62 5.49 2.22
C GLN A 5 -17.93 4.26 2.80
N SER A 6 -18.43 3.75 3.92
CA SER A 6 -17.89 2.55 4.56
C SER A 6 -18.88 1.40 4.46
N VAL A 7 -18.38 0.22 4.12
CA VAL A 7 -19.14 -1.04 4.08
C VAL A 7 -18.45 -2.04 5.00
N TYR A 8 -18.59 -1.81 6.32
CA TYR A 8 -17.95 -2.65 7.32
C TYR A 8 -18.71 -3.94 7.60
N GLN A 9 -17.99 -5.04 7.76
CA GLN A 9 -18.51 -6.20 8.43
C GLN A 9 -18.55 -5.92 9.94
N VAL A 10 -19.73 -6.01 10.54
CA VAL A 10 -19.91 -5.83 11.99
C VAL A 10 -19.92 -7.20 12.67
N VAL A 11 -19.06 -7.38 13.67
CA VAL A 11 -18.96 -8.59 14.50
C VAL A 11 -19.38 -8.23 15.93
N ASN A 12 -20.58 -8.63 16.34
CA ASN A 12 -21.19 -8.16 17.60
C ASN A 12 -20.44 -8.61 18.86
N ASP A 13 -19.83 -9.80 18.83
CA ASP A 13 -19.21 -10.43 20.01
C ASP A 13 -17.70 -10.21 20.10
N THR A 14 -17.15 -9.32 19.29
CA THR A 14 -15.71 -9.08 19.25
C THR A 14 -15.43 -7.58 19.13
N PRO A 15 -14.59 -7.04 20.01
CA PRO A 15 -14.24 -5.62 19.96
C PRO A 15 -13.49 -5.27 18.67
N THR A 16 -13.62 -4.03 18.23
CA THR A 16 -12.81 -3.47 17.15
C THR A 16 -11.33 -3.62 17.46
N GLY A 17 -10.52 -3.91 16.45
CA GLY A 17 -9.07 -4.01 16.57
C GLY A 17 -8.46 -2.75 17.16
N SER A 18 -7.34 -2.92 17.85
CA SER A 18 -6.58 -1.82 18.46
C SER A 18 -5.09 -2.04 18.24
N CYS A 19 -4.35 -0.95 18.15
CA CYS A 19 -2.90 -0.98 18.03
C CYS A 19 -2.30 -0.04 19.06
N ALA A 20 -1.45 -0.57 19.94
CA ALA A 20 -0.61 0.23 20.81
C ALA A 20 0.66 0.65 20.06
N VAL A 21 0.94 1.94 20.05
CA VAL A 21 2.13 2.51 19.41
C VAL A 21 3.05 2.97 20.53
N VAL A 22 4.23 2.36 20.65
CA VAL A 22 5.27 2.76 21.58
C VAL A 22 6.32 3.56 20.82
N ILE A 23 6.43 4.83 21.12
CA ILE A 23 7.38 5.76 20.48
C ILE A 23 8.63 5.88 21.37
N THR A 24 9.81 5.66 20.76
CA THR A 24 11.10 5.81 21.42
C THR A 24 12.02 6.66 20.54
N GLY A 25 12.15 7.94 20.87
CA GLY A 25 12.83 8.91 20.00
C GLY A 25 12.05 9.10 18.69
N HIS A 26 12.67 8.76 17.56
CA HIS A 26 12.03 8.78 16.22
C HIS A 26 11.55 7.39 15.75
N ASP A 27 11.82 6.35 16.56
CA ASP A 27 11.41 4.98 16.25
C ASP A 27 10.08 4.64 16.91
N ARG A 28 9.39 3.66 16.33
CA ARG A 28 8.13 3.15 16.84
C ARG A 28 8.09 1.63 16.83
N SER A 29 7.48 1.08 17.85
CA SER A 29 7.09 -0.32 17.94
C SER A 29 5.58 -0.42 18.00
N LEU A 30 5.01 -1.35 17.26
CA LEU A 30 3.57 -1.56 17.14
C LEU A 30 3.19 -2.89 17.78
N CYS A 31 2.18 -2.87 18.65
CA CYS A 31 1.57 -4.08 19.20
C CYS A 31 0.07 -4.07 18.88
N THR A 32 -0.33 -4.93 17.96
CA THR A 32 -1.68 -4.94 17.40
C THR A 32 -2.48 -6.13 17.89
N ASN A 33 -3.74 -5.87 18.32
CA ASN A 33 -4.79 -6.85 18.46
C ASN A 33 -5.81 -6.60 17.35
N LEU A 34 -5.94 -7.54 16.42
CA LEU A 34 -6.82 -7.39 15.26
C LEU A 34 -8.31 -7.39 15.63
N GLY A 35 -8.70 -8.05 16.72
CA GLY A 35 -10.09 -8.08 17.16
C GLY A 35 -11.05 -8.51 16.05
N ALA A 36 -12.10 -7.73 15.83
CA ALA A 36 -13.11 -8.02 14.80
C ALA A 36 -12.53 -8.04 13.37
N ALA A 37 -11.42 -7.35 13.11
CA ALA A 37 -10.80 -7.34 11.77
C ALA A 37 -10.31 -8.74 11.36
N GLU A 38 -9.78 -9.53 12.31
CA GLU A 38 -9.33 -10.91 12.05
C GLU A 38 -10.48 -11.86 11.67
N LYS A 39 -11.72 -11.49 12.02
CA LYS A 39 -12.93 -12.26 11.72
C LYS A 39 -13.61 -11.84 10.41
N PHE A 40 -12.93 -11.07 9.58
CA PHE A 40 -13.46 -10.71 8.27
C PHE A 40 -13.70 -11.97 7.44
N ASP A 41 -14.93 -12.14 6.98
CA ASP A 41 -15.35 -13.30 6.20
C ASP A 41 -15.68 -12.89 4.77
N LYS A 42 -15.24 -13.69 3.80
CA LYS A 42 -15.48 -13.43 2.38
C LYS A 42 -16.94 -13.30 1.99
N SER A 43 -17.84 -13.94 2.75
CA SER A 43 -19.30 -13.83 2.51
C SER A 43 -19.82 -12.39 2.66
N HIS A 44 -19.08 -11.52 3.39
CA HIS A 44 -19.42 -10.10 3.44
C HIS A 44 -19.37 -9.41 2.07
N LEU A 45 -18.49 -9.88 1.18
CA LEU A 45 -18.40 -9.37 -0.20
C LEU A 45 -19.67 -9.73 -1.02
N ASP A 46 -20.46 -10.70 -0.57
CA ASP A 46 -21.72 -11.09 -1.20
C ASP A 46 -22.89 -10.18 -0.84
N SER A 47 -22.73 -9.32 0.17
CA SER A 47 -23.76 -8.34 0.53
C SER A 47 -24.05 -7.39 -0.65
N GLN A 48 -25.30 -6.93 -0.75
CA GLN A 48 -25.69 -6.00 -1.82
C GLN A 48 -24.86 -4.73 -1.83
N GLU A 49 -24.53 -4.19 -0.65
CA GLU A 49 -23.75 -2.98 -0.49
C GLU A 49 -22.29 -3.18 -0.92
N ALA A 50 -21.65 -4.29 -0.54
CA ALA A 50 -20.28 -4.60 -0.93
C ALA A 50 -20.18 -4.85 -2.44
N LYS A 51 -21.11 -5.62 -3.03
CA LYS A 51 -21.18 -5.84 -4.48
C LYS A 51 -21.33 -4.53 -5.24
N ALA A 52 -22.25 -3.68 -4.82
CA ALA A 52 -22.45 -2.38 -5.47
C ALA A 52 -21.19 -1.49 -5.38
N ALA A 53 -20.52 -1.49 -4.22
CA ALA A 53 -19.28 -0.72 -4.04
C ALA A 53 -18.14 -1.26 -4.93
N ILE A 54 -17.98 -2.59 -5.03
CA ILE A 54 -16.97 -3.24 -5.89
C ILE A 54 -17.26 -2.96 -7.36
N GLU A 55 -18.52 -3.07 -7.79
CA GLU A 55 -18.91 -2.78 -9.17
C GLU A 55 -18.69 -1.32 -9.55
N ALA A 56 -18.99 -0.39 -8.65
CA ALA A 56 -18.85 1.05 -8.88
C ALA A 56 -17.37 1.52 -8.80
N ALA A 57 -16.50 0.78 -8.13
CA ALA A 57 -15.11 1.16 -7.93
C ALA A 57 -14.38 1.32 -9.28
N LYS A 58 -13.56 2.36 -9.40
CA LYS A 58 -12.69 2.63 -10.56
C LYS A 58 -11.27 2.17 -10.35
N PHE A 59 -10.88 1.94 -9.11
CA PHE A 59 -9.55 1.55 -8.68
C PHE A 59 -9.66 0.72 -7.41
N PHE A 60 -8.85 -0.33 -7.29
CA PHE A 60 -8.80 -1.17 -6.10
C PHE A 60 -7.44 -1.07 -5.42
N TYR A 61 -7.44 -1.05 -4.10
CA TYR A 61 -6.22 -1.05 -3.30
C TYR A 61 -6.37 -1.99 -2.11
N ILE A 62 -5.35 -2.83 -1.88
CA ILE A 62 -5.28 -3.72 -0.73
C ILE A 62 -3.91 -3.56 -0.06
N GLY A 63 -3.93 -3.33 1.25
CA GLY A 63 -2.74 -3.38 2.09
C GLY A 63 -2.37 -4.82 2.45
N GLY A 64 -1.07 -5.13 2.51
CA GLY A 64 -0.55 -6.47 2.77
C GLY A 64 -0.95 -7.04 4.12
N PHE A 65 -1.21 -6.21 5.13
CA PHE A 65 -1.71 -6.66 6.42
C PHE A 65 -2.99 -7.51 6.30
N PHE A 66 -3.85 -7.21 5.33
CA PHE A 66 -5.07 -7.97 5.09
C PHE A 66 -4.81 -9.43 4.70
N LEU A 67 -3.65 -9.74 4.10
CA LEU A 67 -3.29 -11.09 3.68
C LEU A 67 -3.06 -12.05 4.85
N THR A 68 -2.88 -11.55 6.07
CA THR A 68 -2.72 -12.40 7.26
C THR A 68 -3.96 -13.23 7.57
N HIS A 69 -5.14 -12.78 7.14
CA HIS A 69 -6.42 -13.44 7.41
C HIS A 69 -7.44 -13.38 6.25
N GLY A 70 -7.23 -12.49 5.26
CA GLY A 70 -8.24 -12.20 4.22
C GLY A 70 -7.80 -12.52 2.79
N VAL A 71 -6.86 -13.45 2.57
CA VAL A 71 -6.31 -13.72 1.23
C VAL A 71 -7.38 -14.13 0.20
N GLU A 72 -8.39 -14.93 0.60
CA GLU A 72 -9.47 -15.32 -0.30
C GLU A 72 -10.30 -14.11 -0.75
N SER A 73 -10.61 -13.21 0.17
CA SER A 73 -11.31 -11.96 -0.12
C SER A 73 -10.50 -11.04 -1.01
N ALA A 74 -9.18 -10.92 -0.74
CA ALA A 74 -8.26 -10.17 -1.59
C ALA A 74 -8.24 -10.71 -3.02
N LEU A 75 -8.24 -12.03 -3.19
CA LEU A 75 -8.26 -12.68 -4.51
C LEU A 75 -9.57 -12.47 -5.25
N ILE A 76 -10.72 -12.45 -4.56
CA ILE A 76 -12.02 -12.14 -5.18
C ILE A 76 -11.96 -10.74 -5.81
N VAL A 77 -11.51 -9.74 -5.05
CA VAL A 77 -11.41 -8.37 -5.53
C VAL A 77 -10.36 -8.22 -6.64
N ALA A 78 -9.18 -8.84 -6.49
CA ALA A 78 -8.11 -8.79 -7.48
C ALA A 78 -8.50 -9.43 -8.82
N LYS A 79 -9.19 -10.57 -8.79
CA LYS A 79 -9.72 -11.23 -9.99
C LYS A 79 -10.81 -10.38 -10.65
N HIS A 80 -11.74 -9.82 -9.88
CA HIS A 80 -12.75 -8.90 -10.39
C HIS A 80 -12.11 -7.67 -11.07
N ALA A 81 -11.06 -7.09 -10.48
CA ALA A 81 -10.30 -6.00 -11.08
C ALA A 81 -9.75 -6.39 -12.46
N LYS A 82 -9.09 -7.56 -12.55
CA LYS A 82 -8.58 -8.13 -13.81
C LYS A 82 -9.69 -8.31 -14.84
N GLU A 83 -10.79 -8.98 -14.47
CA GLU A 83 -11.92 -9.30 -15.36
C GLU A 83 -12.60 -8.03 -15.91
N THR A 84 -12.66 -6.98 -15.10
CA THR A 84 -13.28 -5.70 -15.50
C THR A 84 -12.28 -4.69 -16.06
N GLY A 85 -11.00 -5.04 -16.18
CA GLY A 85 -9.93 -4.17 -16.67
C GLY A 85 -9.66 -2.94 -15.80
N LYS A 86 -10.05 -3.00 -14.53
CA LYS A 86 -9.84 -1.91 -13.55
C LYS A 86 -8.49 -2.07 -12.85
N PRO A 87 -7.78 -0.96 -12.57
CA PRO A 87 -6.50 -1.02 -11.88
C PRO A 87 -6.62 -1.61 -10.47
N PHE A 88 -5.64 -2.45 -10.11
CA PHE A 88 -5.48 -2.98 -8.78
C PHE A 88 -4.08 -2.67 -8.27
N ALA A 89 -4.00 -2.07 -7.09
CA ALA A 89 -2.75 -1.81 -6.38
C ALA A 89 -2.64 -2.66 -5.12
N PHE A 90 -1.42 -3.11 -4.86
CA PHE A 90 -1.06 -3.89 -3.69
C PHE A 90 0.09 -3.20 -2.93
N ASN A 91 -0.01 -3.11 -1.61
CA ASN A 91 1.04 -2.59 -0.75
C ASN A 91 1.64 -3.73 0.07
N LEU A 92 2.99 -3.80 0.14
CA LEU A 92 3.70 -4.80 0.95
C LEU A 92 3.48 -4.61 2.45
N SER A 93 3.28 -3.38 2.89
CA SER A 93 2.80 -2.92 4.21
C SER A 93 3.73 -3.14 5.41
N ALA A 94 4.47 -4.23 5.47
CA ALA A 94 5.43 -4.50 6.53
C ALA A 94 6.39 -5.61 6.13
N PRO A 95 7.66 -5.60 6.61
CA PRO A 95 8.65 -6.63 6.28
C PRO A 95 8.20 -8.07 6.61
N PHE A 96 7.43 -8.24 7.69
CA PHE A 96 6.97 -9.56 8.10
C PHE A 96 5.93 -10.17 7.12
N ILE A 97 5.25 -9.34 6.32
CA ILE A 97 4.28 -9.82 5.32
C ILE A 97 4.98 -10.67 4.25
N PRO A 98 5.94 -10.17 3.47
CA PRO A 98 6.66 -11.03 2.53
C PRO A 98 7.51 -12.10 3.23
N GLN A 99 7.92 -11.90 4.49
CA GLN A 99 8.72 -12.86 5.22
C GLN A 99 7.94 -14.10 5.66
N PHE A 100 6.72 -13.94 6.18
CA PHE A 100 5.93 -15.02 6.76
C PHE A 100 4.68 -15.37 5.96
N PHE A 101 4.22 -14.47 5.10
CA PHE A 101 3.03 -14.63 4.27
C PHE A 101 3.35 -14.59 2.76
N LYS A 102 4.59 -15.02 2.40
CA LYS A 102 5.07 -15.02 1.00
C LYS A 102 4.12 -15.74 0.05
N SER A 103 3.59 -16.88 0.48
CA SER A 103 2.64 -17.66 -0.32
C SER A 103 1.37 -16.87 -0.64
N GLN A 104 0.85 -16.08 0.30
CA GLN A 104 -0.32 -15.21 0.10
C GLN A 104 0.02 -14.02 -0.80
N VAL A 105 1.21 -13.42 -0.60
CA VAL A 105 1.72 -12.35 -1.47
C VAL A 105 1.82 -12.84 -2.91
N ASP A 106 2.38 -14.05 -3.13
CA ASP A 106 2.56 -14.64 -4.46
C ASP A 106 1.23 -14.99 -5.16
N GLN A 107 0.16 -15.17 -4.39
CA GLN A 107 -1.17 -15.38 -4.95
C GLN A 107 -1.83 -14.08 -5.42
N VAL A 108 -1.62 -12.98 -4.72
CA VAL A 108 -2.29 -11.69 -4.97
C VAL A 108 -1.50 -10.79 -5.92
N MET A 109 -0.19 -10.73 -5.76
CA MET A 109 0.69 -9.86 -6.54
C MET A 109 0.57 -10.02 -8.07
N PRO A 110 0.31 -11.21 -8.64
CA PRO A 110 0.12 -11.35 -10.10
C PRO A 110 -0.99 -10.48 -10.69
N TYR A 111 -1.98 -10.10 -9.89
CA TYR A 111 -3.09 -9.25 -10.32
C TYR A 111 -2.82 -7.75 -10.20
N ALA A 112 -1.72 -7.35 -9.53
CA ALA A 112 -1.43 -5.94 -9.28
C ALA A 112 -0.73 -5.27 -10.48
N GLU A 113 -1.32 -4.17 -10.96
CA GLU A 113 -0.69 -3.25 -11.91
C GLU A 113 0.26 -2.27 -11.19
N LEU A 114 0.03 -2.02 -9.91
CA LEU A 114 0.85 -1.17 -9.06
C LEU A 114 1.19 -1.89 -7.75
N VAL A 115 2.47 -2.00 -7.45
CA VAL A 115 2.97 -2.50 -6.16
C VAL A 115 3.70 -1.36 -5.45
N ILE A 116 3.36 -1.14 -4.19
CA ILE A 116 3.98 -0.11 -3.34
C ILE A 116 4.62 -0.80 -2.14
N GLY A 117 5.76 -0.31 -1.72
CA GLY A 117 6.43 -0.74 -0.50
C GLY A 117 7.54 0.23 -0.13
N ASN A 118 8.16 0.00 1.03
CA ASN A 118 9.38 0.69 1.42
C ASN A 118 10.62 -0.21 1.24
N GLU A 119 11.80 0.35 1.52
CA GLU A 119 13.08 -0.35 1.40
C GLU A 119 13.10 -1.66 2.20
N SER A 120 12.68 -1.64 3.46
CA SER A 120 12.73 -2.81 4.33
C SER A 120 11.73 -3.91 3.92
N GLU A 121 10.59 -3.55 3.37
CA GLU A 121 9.60 -4.46 2.81
C GLU A 121 10.10 -5.10 1.51
N ALA A 122 10.76 -4.30 0.66
CA ALA A 122 11.38 -4.78 -0.57
C ALA A 122 12.53 -5.76 -0.29
N GLU A 123 13.41 -5.44 0.65
CA GLU A 123 14.49 -6.34 1.10
C GLU A 123 13.94 -7.65 1.69
N ALA A 124 12.88 -7.56 2.51
CA ALA A 124 12.24 -8.76 3.07
C ALA A 124 11.63 -9.64 1.96
N TRP A 125 11.00 -9.02 0.95
CA TRP A 125 10.50 -9.74 -0.21
C TRP A 125 11.62 -10.39 -1.02
N ALA A 126 12.73 -9.69 -1.24
CA ALA A 126 13.89 -10.20 -1.95
C ALA A 126 14.46 -11.43 -1.24
N LYS A 127 14.70 -11.33 0.08
CA LYS A 127 15.18 -12.43 0.91
C LYS A 127 14.24 -13.64 0.88
N ALA A 128 12.94 -13.42 1.01
CA ALA A 128 11.93 -14.48 0.95
C ALA A 128 11.81 -15.11 -0.46
N SER A 129 12.29 -14.39 -1.48
CA SER A 129 12.36 -14.86 -2.88
C SER A 129 13.72 -15.47 -3.26
N GLY A 130 14.64 -15.65 -2.30
CA GLY A 130 15.96 -16.23 -2.53
C GLY A 130 16.96 -15.31 -3.23
N MET A 131 16.75 -14.00 -3.20
CA MET A 131 17.71 -13.03 -3.73
C MET A 131 18.78 -12.71 -2.67
N GLU A 132 20.02 -12.67 -3.09
CA GLU A 132 21.17 -12.28 -2.26
C GLU A 132 21.67 -10.87 -2.62
N THR A 133 20.78 -9.89 -2.61
CA THR A 133 21.10 -8.49 -2.91
C THR A 133 20.31 -7.54 -2.03
N ASN A 134 20.92 -6.40 -1.69
CA ASN A 134 20.26 -5.26 -1.04
C ASN A 134 20.15 -4.06 -2.00
N ASP A 135 20.49 -4.24 -3.29
CA ASP A 135 20.27 -3.18 -4.28
C ASP A 135 18.78 -3.03 -4.57
N LEU A 136 18.20 -1.95 -4.05
CA LEU A 136 16.77 -1.67 -4.17
C LEU A 136 16.31 -1.54 -5.63
N SER A 137 17.17 -1.10 -6.53
CA SER A 137 16.85 -1.01 -7.96
C SER A 137 16.65 -2.39 -8.57
N SER A 138 17.58 -3.32 -8.29
CA SER A 138 17.47 -4.73 -8.72
C SER A 138 16.26 -5.42 -8.10
N ILE A 139 15.96 -5.15 -6.82
CA ILE A 139 14.81 -5.71 -6.12
C ILE A 139 13.51 -5.19 -6.73
N ALA A 140 13.38 -3.86 -6.92
CA ALA A 140 12.20 -3.26 -7.52
C ALA A 140 11.93 -3.81 -8.93
N GLN A 141 12.98 -3.96 -9.74
CA GLN A 141 12.86 -4.54 -11.08
C GLN A 141 12.44 -6.00 -11.02
N LYS A 142 12.98 -6.79 -10.08
CA LYS A 142 12.58 -8.20 -9.90
C LYS A 142 11.13 -8.34 -9.46
N ILE A 143 10.62 -7.45 -8.60
CA ILE A 143 9.19 -7.40 -8.24
C ILE A 143 8.36 -7.05 -9.48
N ALA A 144 8.79 -6.06 -10.27
CA ALA A 144 8.09 -5.67 -11.49
C ALA A 144 8.00 -6.82 -12.49
N ASP A 145 9.09 -7.56 -12.68
CA ASP A 145 9.20 -8.67 -13.64
C ASP A 145 8.67 -10.01 -13.09
N SER A 146 8.16 -10.04 -11.86
CA SER A 146 7.53 -11.26 -11.32
C SER A 146 6.25 -11.61 -12.09
N PRO A 147 5.76 -12.86 -12.03
CA PRO A 147 4.60 -13.31 -12.80
C PRO A 147 3.42 -12.33 -12.72
N SER A 148 2.78 -12.09 -13.85
CA SER A 148 1.65 -11.16 -13.99
C SER A 148 0.48 -11.83 -14.70
N GLU A 149 -0.72 -11.61 -14.17
CA GLU A 149 -2.00 -12.06 -14.71
C GLU A 149 -2.77 -10.92 -15.41
N VAL A 150 -2.20 -9.72 -15.42
CA VAL A 150 -2.78 -8.54 -16.06
C VAL A 150 -2.01 -8.17 -17.31
N SER A 151 -2.67 -7.52 -18.27
CA SER A 151 -2.09 -7.19 -19.58
C SER A 151 -1.21 -5.94 -19.55
N LYS A 152 -1.43 -5.04 -18.59
CA LYS A 152 -0.62 -3.83 -18.44
C LYS A 152 0.66 -4.13 -17.67
N PRO A 153 1.80 -3.51 -18.07
CA PRO A 153 3.05 -3.66 -17.34
C PRO A 153 2.88 -3.21 -15.88
N ARG A 154 3.35 -4.05 -14.95
CA ARG A 154 3.37 -3.71 -13.53
C ARG A 154 4.34 -2.57 -13.26
N THR A 155 3.89 -1.59 -12.51
CA THR A 155 4.74 -0.55 -11.91
C THR A 155 4.99 -0.88 -10.44
N VAL A 156 6.23 -0.71 -9.99
CA VAL A 156 6.63 -0.88 -8.59
C VAL A 156 7.18 0.44 -8.08
N LEU A 157 6.73 0.88 -6.93
CA LEU A 157 7.23 2.07 -6.24
C LEU A 157 7.80 1.64 -4.89
N ILE A 158 9.11 1.84 -4.71
CA ILE A 158 9.79 1.59 -3.43
C ILE A 158 10.21 2.93 -2.84
N THR A 159 9.58 3.31 -1.73
CA THR A 159 9.97 4.49 -0.96
C THR A 159 11.20 4.18 -0.10
N HIS A 160 12.03 5.20 0.16
CA HIS A 160 13.27 5.05 0.92
C HIS A 160 13.49 6.27 1.84
N GLY A 161 12.59 6.46 2.78
CA GLY A 161 12.66 7.56 3.74
C GLY A 161 12.86 8.92 3.08
N ALA A 162 14.00 9.58 3.37
CA ALA A 162 14.37 10.86 2.78
C ALA A 162 15.06 10.73 1.40
N GLU A 163 15.43 9.51 1.01
CA GLU A 163 16.04 9.24 -0.28
C GLU A 163 14.99 9.18 -1.38
N SER A 164 15.45 9.08 -2.63
CA SER A 164 14.56 9.04 -3.80
C SER A 164 13.69 7.77 -3.80
N THR A 165 12.42 7.92 -4.15
CA THR A 165 11.55 6.79 -4.46
C THR A 165 12.00 6.15 -5.77
N ILE A 166 12.14 4.82 -5.77
CA ILE A 166 12.53 4.03 -6.94
C ILE A 166 11.24 3.56 -7.63
N ARG A 167 11.17 3.80 -8.94
CA ARG A 167 10.12 3.24 -9.82
C ARG A 167 10.72 2.25 -10.79
N ALA A 168 10.27 1.01 -10.74
CA ALA A 168 10.52 0.00 -11.76
C ALA A 168 9.26 -0.29 -12.56
N VAL A 169 9.41 -0.64 -13.84
CA VAL A 169 8.31 -1.01 -14.70
C VAL A 169 8.63 -2.34 -15.37
N GLN A 170 7.68 -3.25 -15.37
CA GLN A 170 7.83 -4.58 -15.96
C GLN A 170 8.34 -4.50 -17.41
N GLY A 171 9.37 -5.28 -17.70
CA GLY A 171 9.99 -5.36 -19.01
C GLY A 171 10.90 -4.19 -19.39
N GLN A 172 11.11 -3.20 -18.50
CA GLN A 172 12.10 -2.16 -18.70
C GLN A 172 13.45 -2.58 -18.11
N SER A 173 14.55 -2.09 -18.69
CA SER A 173 15.91 -2.44 -18.25
C SER A 173 16.49 -1.50 -17.20
N SER A 174 15.83 -0.40 -16.91
CA SER A 174 16.29 0.61 -15.96
C SER A 174 15.15 1.13 -15.10
N VAL A 175 15.47 1.44 -13.86
CA VAL A 175 14.57 2.10 -12.93
C VAL A 175 14.60 3.62 -13.10
N ILE A 176 13.54 4.29 -12.66
CA ILE A 176 13.43 5.75 -12.59
C ILE A 176 13.44 6.14 -11.12
N THR A 177 14.18 7.18 -10.79
CA THR A 177 14.21 7.73 -9.42
C THR A 177 13.41 9.02 -9.35
N HIS A 178 12.58 9.13 -8.32
CA HIS A 178 11.80 10.33 -8.01
C HIS A 178 12.36 10.96 -6.74
N PRO A 179 12.99 12.14 -6.84
CA PRO A 179 13.56 12.82 -5.67
C PRO A 179 12.49 13.10 -4.60
N THR A 180 12.75 12.71 -3.37
CA THR A 180 11.89 13.05 -2.24
C THR A 180 12.13 14.49 -1.80
N PRO A 181 11.10 15.32 -1.63
CA PRO A 181 11.26 16.68 -1.13
C PRO A 181 11.92 16.69 0.25
N LYS A 182 12.92 17.55 0.41
CA LYS A 182 13.61 17.69 1.71
C LYS A 182 12.68 18.31 2.73
N ILE A 183 12.59 17.68 3.88
CA ILE A 183 11.86 18.17 5.04
C ILE A 183 12.87 18.40 6.14
N ASP A 184 12.81 19.58 6.78
CA ASP A 184 13.66 19.89 7.92
C ASP A 184 13.39 18.89 9.06
N ALA A 185 14.43 18.33 9.65
CA ALA A 185 14.32 17.38 10.76
C ALA A 185 13.50 17.93 11.93
N ALA A 186 13.52 19.24 12.14
CA ALA A 186 12.70 19.91 13.15
C ALA A 186 11.19 19.82 12.89
N ASN A 187 10.78 19.55 11.64
CA ASN A 187 9.39 19.42 11.24
C ASN A 187 8.91 17.94 11.18
N ILE A 188 9.80 16.99 11.47
CA ILE A 188 9.45 15.57 11.55
C ILE A 188 8.99 15.27 12.97
N VAL A 189 7.70 14.98 13.12
CA VAL A 189 7.05 14.73 14.40
C VAL A 189 6.85 13.23 14.63
N ASP A 190 6.26 12.54 13.64
CA ASP A 190 5.98 11.10 13.69
C ASP A 190 5.92 10.54 12.27
N THR A 191 6.66 9.47 12.01
CA THR A 191 6.68 8.83 10.69
C THR A 191 5.56 7.81 10.47
N ASN A 192 4.67 7.64 11.46
CA ASN A 192 3.57 6.70 11.38
C ASN A 192 2.54 7.13 10.33
N GLY A 193 2.18 6.20 9.42
CA GLY A 193 1.21 6.45 8.34
C GLY A 193 1.77 7.20 7.13
N ALA A 194 3.06 7.56 7.10
CA ALA A 194 3.67 8.22 5.94
C ALA A 194 3.55 7.39 4.65
N GLY A 195 3.77 6.08 4.75
CA GLY A 195 3.62 5.14 3.63
C GLY A 195 2.18 5.03 3.14
N ASP A 196 1.21 5.02 4.05
CA ASP A 196 -0.23 5.01 3.70
C ASP A 196 -0.65 6.32 3.05
N ALA A 197 -0.17 7.46 3.56
CA ALA A 197 -0.41 8.76 2.98
C ALA A 197 0.22 8.89 1.58
N PHE A 198 1.44 8.37 1.39
CA PHE A 198 2.09 8.28 0.08
C PHE A 198 1.26 7.45 -0.89
N ALA A 199 0.88 6.23 -0.51
CA ALA A 199 0.07 5.34 -1.34
C ALA A 199 -1.28 5.99 -1.71
N GLY A 200 -1.95 6.60 -0.73
CA GLY A 200 -3.20 7.34 -0.96
C GLY A 200 -3.03 8.49 -1.95
N GLY A 201 -1.93 9.24 -1.85
CA GLY A 201 -1.60 10.33 -2.76
C GLY A 201 -1.35 9.87 -4.19
N VAL A 202 -0.55 8.82 -4.36
CA VAL A 202 -0.28 8.20 -5.67
C VAL A 202 -1.60 7.75 -6.32
N ILE A 203 -2.41 7.00 -5.60
CA ILE A 203 -3.68 6.47 -6.11
C ILE A 203 -4.65 7.61 -6.46
N ALA A 204 -4.74 8.64 -5.62
CA ALA A 204 -5.58 9.80 -5.89
C ALA A 204 -5.13 10.53 -7.17
N GLY A 205 -3.81 10.76 -7.33
CA GLY A 205 -3.26 11.36 -8.54
C GLY A 205 -3.62 10.55 -9.80
N LEU A 206 -3.45 9.22 -9.76
CA LEU A 206 -3.79 8.34 -10.89
C LEU A 206 -5.28 8.36 -11.23
N ILE A 207 -6.17 8.35 -10.21
CA ILE A 207 -7.63 8.45 -10.41
C ILE A 207 -8.02 9.78 -11.04
N MET A 208 -7.29 10.85 -10.74
CA MET A 208 -7.47 12.19 -11.33
C MET A 208 -6.83 12.34 -12.72
N GLY A 209 -6.25 11.27 -13.27
CA GLY A 209 -5.66 11.25 -14.61
C GLY A 209 -4.26 11.88 -14.71
N LYS A 210 -3.57 12.05 -13.60
CA LYS A 210 -2.18 12.53 -13.58
C LYS A 210 -1.23 11.46 -14.11
N SER A 211 -0.08 11.90 -14.64
CA SER A 211 1.03 11.00 -14.97
C SER A 211 1.55 10.29 -13.71
N MET A 212 2.30 9.22 -13.88
CA MET A 212 2.91 8.53 -12.73
C MET A 212 3.87 9.43 -11.96
N GLU A 213 4.60 10.29 -12.65
CA GLU A 213 5.50 11.30 -12.08
C GLU A 213 4.73 12.24 -11.15
N GLU A 214 3.68 12.86 -11.67
CA GLU A 214 2.82 13.77 -10.90
C GLU A 214 2.11 13.05 -9.74
N ALA A 215 1.70 11.79 -9.93
CA ALA A 215 1.07 11.01 -8.87
C ALA A 215 2.06 10.70 -7.73
N VAL A 216 3.32 10.38 -8.06
CA VAL A 216 4.38 10.20 -7.05
C VAL A 216 4.64 11.51 -6.29
N ASP A 217 4.63 12.66 -6.97
CA ASP A 217 4.76 13.97 -6.32
C ASP A 217 3.62 14.25 -5.33
N VAL A 218 2.38 13.89 -5.69
CA VAL A 218 1.24 13.96 -4.76
C VAL A 218 1.45 13.04 -3.57
N GLY A 219 1.94 11.82 -3.82
CA GLY A 219 2.31 10.86 -2.76
C GLY A 219 3.34 11.45 -1.80
N HIS A 220 4.42 12.04 -2.32
CA HIS A 220 5.46 12.68 -1.50
C HIS A 220 4.91 13.85 -0.67
N ARG A 221 4.03 14.69 -1.24
CA ARG A 221 3.40 15.80 -0.50
C ARG A 221 2.54 15.30 0.66
N LEU A 222 1.72 14.27 0.43
CA LEU A 222 0.87 13.71 1.49
C LEU A 222 1.70 12.98 2.56
N GLY A 223 2.71 12.19 2.15
CA GLY A 223 3.65 11.58 3.08
C GLY A 223 4.37 12.60 3.94
N GLY A 224 4.91 13.66 3.30
CA GLY A 224 5.56 14.78 3.99
C GLY A 224 4.63 15.53 4.93
N MET A 225 3.36 15.72 4.56
CA MET A 225 2.35 16.33 5.42
C MET A 225 2.03 15.44 6.63
N CYS A 226 1.95 14.12 6.44
CA CYS A 226 1.65 13.16 7.48
C CYS A 226 2.75 13.16 8.56
N ILE A 227 4.03 13.13 8.18
CA ILE A 227 5.13 13.08 9.14
C ILE A 227 5.28 14.35 10.01
N GLY A 228 4.65 15.44 9.61
CA GLY A 228 4.56 16.69 10.42
C GLY A 228 3.44 16.67 11.46
N GLN A 229 2.74 15.55 11.63
CA GLN A 229 1.63 15.40 12.57
C GLN A 229 1.92 14.27 13.57
N VAL A 230 1.19 14.24 14.68
CA VAL A 230 1.19 13.09 15.59
C VAL A 230 0.17 12.06 15.11
N GLY A 231 0.60 10.85 14.85
CA GLY A 231 -0.23 9.76 14.32
C GLY A 231 -0.51 9.86 12.82
N PRO A 232 -1.21 8.88 12.25
CA PRO A 232 -1.45 8.75 10.81
C PRO A 232 -2.58 9.69 10.35
N VAL A 233 -2.37 10.99 10.47
CA VAL A 233 -3.36 12.02 10.12
C VAL A 233 -2.75 13.03 9.15
N LEU A 234 -3.61 13.66 8.37
CA LEU A 234 -3.23 14.76 7.50
C LEU A 234 -3.58 16.10 8.16
N LYS A 235 -2.89 17.15 7.71
CA LYS A 235 -3.07 18.49 8.23
C LYS A 235 -4.50 18.99 8.01
N PHE A 236 -5.01 19.71 9.00
CA PHE A 236 -6.29 20.40 8.91
C PHE A 236 -6.10 21.91 9.19
N PRO A 237 -6.77 22.84 8.44
CA PRO A 237 -7.70 22.58 7.34
C PRO A 237 -7.04 21.88 6.15
N LYS A 238 -7.85 21.17 5.34
CA LYS A 238 -7.37 20.42 4.16
C LYS A 238 -6.63 21.34 3.20
N GLU A 239 -5.44 20.96 2.78
CA GLU A 239 -4.67 21.62 1.74
C GLU A 239 -4.94 20.93 0.39
N ASN A 240 -4.97 21.73 -0.69
CA ASN A 240 -5.04 21.17 -2.04
C ASN A 240 -3.64 20.70 -2.44
N VAL A 241 -3.47 19.39 -2.64
CA VAL A 241 -2.22 18.73 -3.02
C VAL A 241 -2.27 18.11 -4.42
N LEU A 242 -3.44 18.18 -5.06
CA LEU A 242 -3.69 17.62 -6.41
C LEU A 242 -3.40 18.61 -7.51
#